data_8dc02ff6249747a4a2c9d8bcbc9f4294
#
_entry.id   8dc02ff6249747a4a2c9d8bcbc9f4294
#
_cell.length_a   1.000
_cell.length_b   1.000
_cell.length_c   1.000
_cell.angle_alpha   90.00
_cell.angle_beta   90.00
_cell.angle_gamma   90.00
#
_symmetry.space_group_name_H-M   'P 1'
#
loop_
_entity.id
_entity.type
_entity.pdbx_description
1 polymer ?
#
loop_
_entity_poly.entity_id
_entity_poly.type
_entity_poly.pdbx_seq_one_letter_code
_entity_poly.pdbx_strand_id
1 'polypeptide(L)'
;NDKRTVAIDMKWRSETYYAELLREGEHLQLALYAGLIEQAKGNAPTALGYFILESGALYITAADIFPNAQVRRPPDGVTVATLLGRAQATWTWRKGQLDAGVVEVVPEDPPDEFQGPDGTLPVKGPNGKFDRDHLVLLGGWER
;
A
#
# COMPACT_ATOMS: atom_id res chain seq x y z
N ASN A 1 -7.52 0.74 -32.45
CA ASN A 1 -6.83 -0.06 -31.40
C ASN A 1 -6.61 0.84 -30.19
N ASP A 2 -7.54 0.75 -29.26
CA ASP A 2 -7.45 1.43 -27.98
C ASP A 2 -6.36 0.72 -27.15
N LYS A 3 -5.16 1.31 -27.10
CA LYS A 3 -4.03 0.75 -26.35
C LYS A 3 -4.17 1.08 -24.87
N ARG A 4 -5.04 0.35 -24.17
CA ARG A 4 -5.14 0.45 -22.72
C ARG A 4 -3.95 -0.21 -22.06
N THR A 5 -3.30 0.47 -21.12
CA THR A 5 -2.25 -0.07 -20.28
C THR A 5 -2.85 -0.45 -18.94
N VAL A 6 -2.54 -1.64 -18.44
CA VAL A 6 -2.96 -2.13 -17.12
C VAL A 6 -1.72 -2.55 -16.34
N ALA A 7 -1.64 -2.16 -15.08
CA ALA A 7 -0.61 -2.65 -14.18
C ALA A 7 -1.19 -3.75 -13.29
N ILE A 8 -0.63 -4.95 -13.39
CA ILE A 8 -1.05 -6.11 -12.60
C ILE A 8 0.16 -6.62 -11.83
N ASP A 9 0.00 -6.77 -10.52
CA ASP A 9 0.97 -7.40 -9.65
C ASP A 9 0.50 -8.82 -9.29
N MET A 10 1.37 -9.82 -9.48
CA MET A 10 1.05 -11.21 -9.22
C MET A 10 1.39 -11.58 -7.78
N LYS A 11 0.43 -12.14 -7.08
CA LYS A 11 0.56 -12.59 -5.69
C LYS A 11 0.29 -14.08 -5.58
N TRP A 12 1.07 -14.77 -4.77
CA TRP A 12 0.91 -16.20 -4.64
C TRP A 12 -0.42 -16.56 -3.99
N ARG A 13 -0.79 -15.91 -2.88
CA ARG A 13 -1.98 -16.18 -2.05
C ARG A 13 -2.48 -14.92 -1.34
N SER A 14 -3.37 -15.07 -0.37
CA SER A 14 -3.94 -13.96 0.44
C SER A 14 -4.95 -13.12 -0.35
N GLU A 15 -5.83 -13.78 -1.07
CA GLU A 15 -6.85 -13.21 -1.93
C GLU A 15 -7.65 -12.08 -1.24
N THR A 16 -8.22 -12.35 -0.07
CA THR A 16 -9.03 -11.38 0.68
C THR A 16 -8.23 -10.12 0.99
N TYR A 17 -6.99 -10.26 1.44
CA TYR A 17 -6.13 -9.13 1.79
C TYR A 17 -5.90 -8.18 0.59
N TYR A 18 -5.56 -8.72 -0.59
CA TYR A 18 -5.30 -7.89 -1.77
C TYR A 18 -6.56 -7.29 -2.38
N ALA A 19 -7.70 -7.98 -2.28
CA ALA A 19 -9.01 -7.43 -2.65
C ALA A 19 -9.38 -6.24 -1.76
N GLU A 20 -9.12 -6.34 -0.45
CA GLU A 20 -9.34 -5.26 0.53
C GLU A 20 -8.41 -4.07 0.29
N LEU A 21 -7.12 -4.30 0.03
CA LEU A 21 -6.19 -3.20 -0.29
C LEU A 21 -6.68 -2.31 -1.45
N LEU A 22 -7.29 -2.92 -2.48
CA LEU A 22 -7.90 -2.14 -3.56
C LEU A 22 -9.14 -1.40 -3.08
N ARG A 23 -10.04 -2.08 -2.37
CA ARG A 23 -11.30 -1.53 -1.90
C ARG A 23 -11.10 -0.38 -0.90
N GLU A 24 -10.09 -0.47 -0.05
CA GLU A 24 -9.76 0.54 0.97
C GLU A 24 -8.85 1.65 0.45
N GLY A 25 -8.33 1.50 -0.77
CA GLY A 25 -7.43 2.50 -1.35
C GLY A 25 -6.03 2.49 -0.72
N GLU A 26 -5.58 1.35 -0.21
CA GLU A 26 -4.26 1.17 0.41
C GLU A 26 -3.23 0.49 -0.52
N HIS A 27 -3.50 0.44 -1.81
CA HIS A 27 -2.70 -0.25 -2.83
C HIS A 27 -1.46 0.55 -3.27
N LEU A 28 -0.65 1.02 -2.33
CA LEU A 28 0.53 1.87 -2.59
C LEU A 28 1.52 1.25 -3.58
N GLN A 29 1.76 -0.07 -3.49
CA GLN A 29 2.66 -0.76 -4.43
C GLN A 29 2.21 -0.60 -5.88
N LEU A 30 0.93 -0.79 -6.15
CA LEU A 30 0.37 -0.58 -7.49
C LEU A 30 0.43 0.88 -7.92
N ALA A 31 0.23 1.83 -6.98
CA ALA A 31 0.36 3.25 -7.27
C ALA A 31 1.80 3.62 -7.66
N LEU A 32 2.81 3.05 -6.99
CA LEU A 32 4.22 3.20 -7.36
C LEU A 32 4.50 2.67 -8.78
N TYR A 33 4.00 1.48 -9.10
CA TYR A 33 4.14 0.93 -10.46
C TYR A 33 3.44 1.80 -11.51
N ALA A 34 2.26 2.31 -11.19
CA ALA A 34 1.53 3.22 -12.08
C ALA A 34 2.32 4.51 -12.35
N GLY A 35 2.89 5.12 -11.32
CA GLY A 35 3.74 6.30 -11.46
C GLY A 35 4.99 6.05 -12.32
N LEU A 36 5.66 4.90 -12.12
CA LEU A 36 6.80 4.52 -12.95
C LEU A 36 6.41 4.28 -14.43
N ILE A 37 5.27 3.64 -14.68
CA ILE A 37 4.75 3.42 -16.03
C ILE A 37 4.40 4.76 -16.68
N GLU A 38 3.73 5.66 -15.97
CA GLU A 38 3.40 6.99 -16.46
C GLU A 38 4.64 7.80 -16.81
N GLN A 39 5.66 7.78 -15.95
CA GLN A 39 6.93 8.43 -16.21
C GLN A 39 7.63 7.86 -17.46
N ALA A 40 7.59 6.54 -17.65
CA ALA A 40 8.27 5.88 -18.76
C ALA A 40 7.52 5.99 -20.08
N LYS A 41 6.18 6.03 -20.07
CA LYS A 41 5.32 5.96 -21.27
C LYS A 41 4.56 7.24 -21.58
N GLY A 42 4.57 8.22 -20.66
CA GLY A 42 3.84 9.49 -20.78
C GLY A 42 2.34 9.40 -20.53
N ASN A 43 1.83 8.22 -20.12
CA ASN A 43 0.42 8.04 -19.79
C ASN A 43 0.24 7.03 -18.66
N ALA A 44 -0.68 7.34 -17.74
CA ALA A 44 -1.01 6.47 -16.62
C ALA A 44 -1.71 5.19 -17.07
N PRO A 45 -1.57 4.06 -16.34
CA PRO A 45 -2.38 2.88 -16.58
C PRO A 45 -3.88 3.17 -16.41
N THR A 46 -4.68 2.56 -17.29
CA THR A 46 -6.16 2.65 -17.24
C THR A 46 -6.74 1.94 -16.02
N ALA A 47 -6.06 0.91 -15.54
CA ALA A 47 -6.46 0.13 -14.38
C ALA A 47 -5.25 -0.48 -13.67
N LEU A 48 -5.46 -0.77 -12.38
CA LEU A 48 -4.51 -1.43 -11.50
C LEU A 48 -5.14 -2.71 -10.95
N GLY A 49 -4.35 -3.75 -10.69
CA GLY A 49 -4.91 -4.99 -10.19
C GLY A 49 -3.92 -5.93 -9.54
N TYR A 50 -4.49 -6.91 -8.82
CA TYR A 50 -3.77 -8.06 -8.27
C TYR A 50 -4.29 -9.35 -8.91
N PHE A 51 -3.38 -10.17 -9.41
CA PHE A 51 -3.68 -11.51 -9.86
C PHE A 51 -3.19 -12.51 -8.81
N ILE A 52 -4.11 -13.31 -8.27
CA ILE A 52 -3.82 -14.30 -7.23
C ILE A 52 -3.60 -15.66 -7.90
N LEU A 53 -2.36 -16.14 -7.84
CA LEU A 53 -1.94 -17.36 -8.53
C LEU A 53 -2.63 -18.62 -7.96
N GLU A 54 -2.80 -18.68 -6.63
CA GLU A 54 -3.41 -19.84 -5.95
C GLU A 54 -4.86 -20.06 -6.38
N SER A 55 -5.66 -19.01 -6.50
CA SER A 55 -7.09 -19.10 -6.86
C SER A 55 -7.38 -18.79 -8.33
N GLY A 56 -6.42 -18.23 -9.08
CA GLY A 56 -6.64 -17.72 -10.42
C GLY A 56 -7.52 -16.47 -10.47
N ALA A 57 -7.77 -15.81 -9.33
CA ALA A 57 -8.62 -14.65 -9.24
C ALA A 57 -7.88 -13.38 -9.67
N LEU A 58 -8.55 -12.50 -10.42
CA LEU A 58 -8.07 -11.19 -10.80
C LEU A 58 -8.95 -10.10 -10.19
N TYR A 59 -8.38 -9.26 -9.35
CA TYR A 59 -8.99 -8.07 -8.77
C TYR A 59 -8.47 -6.83 -9.46
N ILE A 60 -9.37 -5.93 -9.89
CA ILE A 60 -9.00 -4.77 -10.70
C ILE A 60 -9.81 -3.52 -10.33
N THR A 61 -9.22 -2.34 -10.48
CA THR A 61 -9.86 -1.06 -10.12
C THR A 61 -10.91 -0.58 -11.11
N ALA A 62 -10.85 -1.01 -12.38
CA ALA A 62 -11.77 -0.56 -13.44
C ALA A 62 -12.54 -1.72 -14.07
N ALA A 63 -13.78 -1.45 -14.47
CA ALA A 63 -14.61 -2.38 -15.23
C ALA A 63 -14.18 -2.49 -16.70
N ASP A 64 -14.70 -3.50 -17.40
CA ASP A 64 -14.61 -3.67 -18.85
C ASP A 64 -13.20 -3.81 -19.44
N ILE A 65 -12.24 -4.20 -18.59
CA ILE A 65 -10.86 -4.50 -18.99
C ILE A 65 -10.68 -6.00 -19.26
N PHE A 66 -11.12 -6.84 -18.33
CA PHE A 66 -11.08 -8.29 -18.44
C PHE A 66 -12.43 -8.89 -18.07
N PRO A 67 -12.96 -9.83 -18.87
CA PRO A 67 -14.34 -10.34 -18.70
C PRO A 67 -14.60 -11.04 -17.37
N ASN A 68 -13.58 -11.65 -16.78
CA ASN A 68 -13.70 -12.42 -15.52
C ASN A 68 -13.04 -11.72 -14.31
N ALA A 69 -12.64 -10.47 -14.46
CA ALA A 69 -12.03 -9.74 -13.35
C ALA A 69 -13.09 -9.27 -12.35
N GLN A 70 -12.76 -9.37 -11.08
CA GLN A 70 -13.58 -8.82 -10.00
C GLN A 70 -13.21 -7.36 -9.76
N VAL A 71 -14.15 -6.46 -10.00
CA VAL A 71 -13.91 -5.02 -9.82
C VAL A 71 -13.91 -4.66 -8.33
N ARG A 72 -12.85 -3.99 -7.90
CA ARG A 72 -12.67 -3.42 -6.55
C ARG A 72 -12.25 -1.97 -6.71
N ARG A 73 -13.21 -1.06 -6.64
CA ARG A 73 -12.94 0.37 -6.77
C ARG A 73 -12.47 0.94 -5.43
N PRO A 74 -11.38 1.72 -5.42
CA PRO A 74 -11.00 2.48 -4.24
C PRO A 74 -12.07 3.53 -3.90
N PRO A 75 -12.07 4.07 -2.67
CA PRO A 75 -12.95 5.15 -2.28
C PRO A 75 -12.78 6.39 -3.17
N ASP A 76 -13.82 7.21 -3.25
CA ASP A 76 -13.77 8.47 -3.99
C ASP A 76 -12.64 9.37 -3.46
N GLY A 77 -11.91 9.99 -4.39
CA GLY A 77 -10.74 10.82 -4.06
C GLY A 77 -9.43 10.05 -3.88
N VAL A 78 -9.44 8.72 -3.79
CA VAL A 78 -8.23 7.92 -3.76
C VAL A 78 -7.77 7.63 -5.19
N THR A 79 -6.71 8.32 -5.59
CA THR A 79 -6.08 8.20 -6.91
C THR A 79 -4.62 7.80 -6.76
N VAL A 80 -3.98 7.41 -7.86
CA VAL A 80 -2.52 7.18 -7.89
C VAL A 80 -1.76 8.42 -7.37
N ALA A 81 -2.16 9.61 -7.85
CA ALA A 81 -1.51 10.87 -7.46
C ALA A 81 -1.66 11.15 -5.95
N THR A 82 -2.85 10.93 -5.37
CA THR A 82 -3.06 11.13 -3.93
C THR A 82 -2.28 10.13 -3.09
N LEU A 83 -2.18 8.86 -3.51
CA LEU A 83 -1.38 7.84 -2.81
C LEU A 83 0.12 8.18 -2.86
N LEU A 84 0.63 8.57 -4.02
CA LEU A 84 2.03 8.99 -4.16
C LEU A 84 2.33 10.27 -3.37
N GLY A 85 1.41 11.23 -3.36
CA GLY A 85 1.52 12.45 -2.54
C GLY A 85 1.61 12.14 -1.04
N ARG A 86 0.75 11.23 -0.54
CA ARG A 86 0.78 10.76 0.85
C ARG A 86 2.08 10.03 1.19
N ALA A 87 2.57 9.19 0.28
CA ALA A 87 3.85 8.51 0.45
C ALA A 87 5.01 9.51 0.54
N GLN A 88 5.03 10.53 -0.32
CA GLN A 88 6.03 11.58 -0.31
C GLN A 88 5.97 12.42 0.99
N ALA A 89 4.77 12.78 1.45
CA ALA A 89 4.59 13.48 2.72
C ALA A 89 5.10 12.64 3.90
N THR A 90 4.77 11.35 3.92
CA THR A 90 5.26 10.41 4.94
C THR A 90 6.79 10.31 4.93
N TRP A 91 7.39 10.17 3.77
CA TRP A 91 8.85 10.14 3.62
C TRP A 91 9.50 11.42 4.15
N THR A 92 8.98 12.58 3.74
CA THR A 92 9.50 13.88 4.15
C THR A 92 9.42 14.06 5.68
N TRP A 93 8.29 13.69 6.27
CA TRP A 93 8.12 13.71 7.72
C TRP A 93 9.10 12.81 8.44
N ARG A 94 9.17 11.53 8.05
CA ARG A 94 10.08 10.55 8.68
C ARG A 94 11.55 10.92 8.50
N LYS A 95 11.91 11.38 7.31
CA LYS A 95 13.28 11.89 7.07
C LYS A 95 13.63 13.07 7.99
N GLY A 96 12.70 14.01 8.16
CA GLY A 96 12.90 15.14 9.09
C GLY A 96 13.11 14.70 10.54
N GLN A 97 12.38 13.67 11.01
CA GLN A 97 12.61 13.08 12.34
C GLN A 97 14.02 12.48 12.44
N LEU A 98 14.42 11.66 11.46
CA LEU A 98 15.77 11.06 11.45
C LEU A 98 16.88 12.11 11.40
N ASP A 99 16.73 13.17 10.57
CA ASP A 99 17.68 14.26 10.48
C ASP A 99 17.80 15.04 11.81
N ALA A 100 16.72 15.08 12.60
CA ALA A 100 16.70 15.66 13.94
C ALA A 100 17.17 14.69 15.05
N GLY A 101 17.58 13.47 14.71
CA GLY A 101 17.98 12.43 15.66
C GLY A 101 16.82 11.78 16.42
N VAL A 102 15.59 11.96 15.94
CA VAL A 102 14.39 11.37 16.54
C VAL A 102 14.09 10.02 15.92
N VAL A 103 14.08 8.99 16.74
CA VAL A 103 13.65 7.63 16.37
C VAL A 103 12.45 7.28 17.25
N GLU A 104 11.29 7.16 16.65
CA GLU A 104 10.10 6.67 17.34
C GLU A 104 10.18 5.16 17.51
N VAL A 105 10.00 4.71 18.73
CA VAL A 105 9.95 3.30 19.08
C VAL A 105 8.50 2.91 19.34
N VAL A 106 8.07 1.80 18.78
CA VAL A 106 6.73 1.27 19.01
C VAL A 106 6.60 0.87 20.48
N PRO A 107 5.57 1.36 21.21
CA PRO A 107 5.36 1.01 22.61
C PRO A 107 5.02 -0.48 22.76
N GLU A 108 5.11 -1.00 24.00
CA GLU A 108 4.78 -2.41 24.30
C GLU A 108 3.33 -2.75 23.96
N ASP A 109 2.43 -1.79 24.13
CA ASP A 109 1.00 -1.91 23.78
C ASP A 109 0.63 -0.83 22.73
N PRO A 110 0.98 -1.05 21.45
CA PRO A 110 0.79 -0.07 20.42
C PRO A 110 -0.69 0.04 20.04
N PRO A 111 -1.17 1.21 19.66
CA PRO A 111 -2.47 1.34 19.01
C PRO A 111 -2.46 0.57 17.68
N ASP A 112 -3.66 0.15 17.23
CA ASP A 112 -3.82 -0.55 15.95
C ASP A 112 -3.30 0.27 14.77
N GLU A 113 -3.31 1.60 14.88
CA GLU A 113 -2.87 2.52 13.85
C GLU A 113 -2.18 3.75 14.46
N PHE A 114 -1.03 4.11 13.92
CA PHE A 114 -0.33 5.37 14.24
C PHE A 114 -0.68 6.42 13.20
N GLN A 115 -1.11 7.58 13.67
CA GLN A 115 -1.36 8.71 12.78
C GLN A 115 -0.17 9.68 12.81
N GLY A 116 0.36 9.94 11.63
CA GLY A 116 1.31 11.03 11.40
C GLY A 116 0.58 12.38 11.16
N PRO A 117 1.32 13.39 10.74
CA PRO A 117 0.71 14.64 10.29
C PRO A 117 -0.30 14.44 9.17
N ASP A 118 -1.23 15.40 9.02
CA ASP A 118 -2.23 15.37 7.95
C ASP A 118 -1.60 15.13 6.58
N GLY A 119 -2.24 14.31 5.79
CA GLY A 119 -1.77 13.96 4.45
C GLY A 119 -0.69 12.88 4.39
N THR A 120 -0.25 12.31 5.53
CA THR A 120 0.64 11.14 5.54
C THR A 120 -0.14 9.83 5.37
N LEU A 121 0.60 8.75 5.09
CA LEU A 121 0.02 7.40 5.12
C LEU A 121 -0.18 6.97 6.58
N PRO A 122 -1.27 6.25 6.89
CA PRO A 122 -1.40 5.61 8.19
C PRO A 122 -0.31 4.53 8.33
N VAL A 123 0.23 4.42 9.52
CA VAL A 123 1.18 3.36 9.87
C VAL A 123 0.43 2.36 10.74
N LYS A 124 0.19 1.18 10.21
CA LYS A 124 -0.44 0.09 10.99
C LYS A 124 0.52 -0.34 12.10
N GLY A 125 -0.02 -0.54 13.28
CA GLY A 125 0.73 -1.08 14.41
C GLY A 125 1.29 -2.48 14.08
N PRO A 126 2.27 -2.96 14.84
CA PRO A 126 2.86 -4.28 14.63
C PRO A 126 1.78 -5.36 14.76
N ASN A 127 1.69 -6.20 13.75
CA ASN A 127 0.66 -7.23 13.63
C ASN A 127 1.29 -8.63 13.70
N GLY A 128 1.44 -9.14 14.91
CA GLY A 128 1.95 -10.48 15.15
C GLY A 128 3.29 -10.54 15.89
N LYS A 129 3.71 -11.76 16.22
CA LYS A 129 4.91 -11.99 17.05
C LYS A 129 6.21 -11.54 16.38
N PHE A 130 6.29 -11.57 15.06
CA PHE A 130 7.50 -11.19 14.32
C PHE A 130 7.71 -9.68 14.26
N ASP A 131 6.63 -8.91 14.33
CA ASP A 131 6.70 -7.45 14.29
C ASP A 131 7.12 -6.85 15.65
N ARG A 132 7.29 -7.69 16.66
CA ARG A 132 7.68 -7.31 18.03
C ARG A 132 9.14 -7.65 18.38
N ASP A 133 9.93 -8.12 17.42
CA ASP A 133 11.33 -8.51 17.68
C ASP A 133 12.17 -7.33 18.19
N HIS A 134 11.79 -6.09 17.87
CA HIS A 134 12.41 -4.88 18.41
C HIS A 134 12.27 -4.73 19.93
N LEU A 135 11.25 -5.34 20.55
CA LEU A 135 11.07 -5.32 22.02
C LEU A 135 12.23 -5.98 22.76
N VAL A 136 12.91 -6.91 22.10
CA VAL A 136 14.15 -7.52 22.61
C VAL A 136 15.21 -6.45 22.83
N LEU A 137 15.31 -5.45 21.97
CA LEU A 137 16.26 -4.33 22.10
C LEU A 137 15.88 -3.35 23.22
N LEU A 138 14.64 -3.39 23.69
CA LEU A 138 14.11 -2.55 24.77
C LEU A 138 14.13 -3.24 26.15
N GLY A 139 14.85 -4.35 26.31
CA GLY A 139 14.94 -5.09 27.57
C GLY A 139 13.88 -6.18 27.77
N GLY A 140 13.21 -6.60 26.69
CA GLY A 140 12.20 -7.67 26.69
C GLY A 140 12.73 -9.11 26.88
N TRP A 141 13.98 -9.27 27.29
CA TRP A 141 14.61 -10.59 27.54
C TRP A 141 14.10 -11.32 28.76
N GLU A 142 13.45 -10.62 29.69
CA GLU A 142 13.08 -11.13 30.99
C GLU A 142 11.64 -11.69 31.06
N ARG A 143 11.04 -12.08 29.91
CA ARG A 143 9.68 -12.64 29.87
C ARG A 143 9.60 -14.01 29.25
#